data_e85b2a11941ca5324e0974e8e9825ace
#
_entry.id   e85b2a11941ca5324e0974e8e9825ace
#
_cell.length_a   1.000
_cell.length_b   1.000
_cell.length_c   1.000
_cell.angle_alpha   90.00
_cell.angle_beta   90.00
_cell.angle_gamma   90.00
#
_symmetry.space_group_name_H-M   'P 1'
#
loop_
_entity.id
_entity.type
_entity.pdbx_description
1 polymer ?
#
loop_
_entity_poly.entity_id
_entity_poly.type
_entity_poly.pdbx_seq_one_letter_code
_entity_poly.pdbx_strand_id
1 'polypeptide(L)'
;MGARANGFASNPEPGAWSLKPESEAIMFDDINDLYQQVILDHCKQPRNFHEMPAATCSAQGRNPVCGDQLKLFLTLEGDVIKDASFTGSGCCISKASASLLTENLKGKTRAEAEKTFERVRDMVTTGKVEGDVGKLAVFAGVHKYPARVKCAILAWHALMGALKGEDKPVTTESEQN
;
A
#
# COMPACT_ATOMS: atom_id res chain seq x y z
N MET A 1 -68.19 7.78 -48.26
CA MET A 1 -66.89 8.05 -48.88
C MET A 1 -65.90 8.33 -47.79
N GLY A 2 -64.98 7.46 -47.62
CA GLY A 2 -64.08 7.42 -46.50
C GLY A 2 -62.87 8.29 -46.65
N ALA A 3 -62.39 8.80 -45.56
CA ALA A 3 -61.03 9.29 -45.42
C ALA A 3 -60.37 8.65 -44.16
N ARG A 4 -59.40 7.81 -44.44
CA ARG A 4 -58.57 7.17 -43.42
C ARG A 4 -57.55 8.18 -42.90
N ALA A 5 -57.61 8.50 -41.62
CA ALA A 5 -56.56 9.25 -40.96
C ALA A 5 -55.46 8.25 -40.51
N ASN A 6 -54.28 8.39 -41.10
CA ASN A 6 -53.11 7.66 -40.70
C ASN A 6 -52.60 8.19 -39.35
N GLY A 7 -52.66 7.33 -38.33
CA GLY A 7 -51.99 7.62 -37.05
C GLY A 7 -50.48 7.52 -37.23
N PHE A 8 -49.83 8.65 -37.07
CA PHE A 8 -48.38 8.72 -36.96
C PHE A 8 -47.99 8.41 -35.53
N ALA A 9 -47.44 7.21 -35.36
CA ALA A 9 -46.86 6.83 -34.08
C ALA A 9 -45.64 7.74 -33.80
N SER A 10 -45.71 8.53 -32.75
CA SER A 10 -44.59 9.30 -32.23
C SER A 10 -43.56 8.35 -31.66
N ASN A 11 -42.37 8.37 -32.25
CA ASN A 11 -41.18 7.75 -31.66
C ASN A 11 -40.92 8.31 -30.27
N PRO A 12 -40.61 7.46 -29.29
CA PRO A 12 -40.12 7.95 -27.99
C PRO A 12 -38.78 8.64 -28.21
N GLU A 13 -38.67 9.85 -27.69
CA GLU A 13 -37.42 10.60 -27.57
C GLU A 13 -36.33 9.72 -26.97
N PRO A 14 -35.10 9.70 -27.50
CA PRO A 14 -33.98 8.98 -26.88
C PRO A 14 -33.72 9.61 -25.52
N GLY A 15 -33.91 8.79 -24.49
CA GLY A 15 -33.68 9.18 -23.12
C GLY A 15 -32.34 9.86 -22.95
N ALA A 16 -32.37 11.03 -22.29
CA ALA A 16 -31.19 11.79 -21.91
C ALA A 16 -30.25 10.87 -21.12
N TRP A 17 -29.18 10.44 -21.75
CA TRP A 17 -28.04 9.85 -21.09
C TRP A 17 -27.48 10.94 -20.18
N SER A 18 -27.72 10.82 -18.89
CA SER A 18 -27.10 11.67 -17.88
C SER A 18 -25.60 11.41 -17.95
N LEU A 19 -24.90 12.22 -18.72
CA LEU A 19 -23.44 12.27 -18.70
C LEU A 19 -23.05 12.72 -17.30
N LYS A 20 -22.49 11.82 -16.53
CA LYS A 20 -21.74 12.20 -15.35
C LYS A 20 -20.67 13.18 -15.79
N PRO A 21 -20.42 14.26 -15.07
CA PRO A 21 -19.46 15.26 -15.53
C PRO A 21 -18.10 14.60 -15.70
N GLU A 22 -17.55 14.69 -16.90
CA GLU A 22 -16.24 14.13 -17.29
C GLU A 22 -15.11 14.62 -16.37
N SER A 23 -15.31 15.74 -15.70
CA SER A 23 -14.36 16.32 -14.74
C SER A 23 -14.09 15.44 -13.50
N GLU A 24 -15.09 14.67 -13.01
CA GLU A 24 -14.85 13.76 -11.87
C GLU A 24 -14.10 12.49 -12.29
N ALA A 25 -14.40 11.96 -13.47
CA ALA A 25 -13.69 10.77 -13.98
C ALA A 25 -12.21 11.05 -14.26
N ILE A 26 -11.89 12.21 -14.84
CA ILE A 26 -10.53 12.66 -15.12
C ILE A 26 -9.73 12.82 -13.81
N MET A 27 -10.34 13.39 -12.77
CA MET A 27 -9.66 13.61 -11.49
C MET A 27 -9.31 12.29 -10.77
N PHE A 28 -10.14 11.25 -10.91
CA PHE A 28 -9.85 9.93 -10.32
C PHE A 28 -8.76 9.16 -11.07
N ASP A 29 -8.68 9.27 -12.38
CA ASP A 29 -7.62 8.68 -13.19
C ASP A 29 -6.27 9.33 -12.89
N ASP A 30 -6.21 10.67 -12.81
CA ASP A 30 -5.00 11.41 -12.46
C ASP A 30 -4.46 11.05 -11.06
N ILE A 31 -5.32 10.84 -10.07
CA ILE A 31 -4.92 10.42 -8.72
C ILE A 31 -4.37 8.99 -8.73
N ASN A 32 -5.01 8.07 -9.45
CA ASN A 32 -4.53 6.71 -9.60
C ASN A 32 -3.16 6.66 -10.29
N ASP A 33 -2.95 7.48 -11.30
CA ASP A 33 -1.68 7.59 -12.02
C ASP A 33 -0.58 8.15 -11.11
N LEU A 34 -0.86 9.15 -10.30
CA LEU A 34 0.07 9.67 -9.29
C LEU A 34 0.44 8.60 -8.26
N TYR A 35 -0.52 7.80 -7.80
CA TYR A 35 -0.26 6.70 -6.88
C TYR A 35 0.61 5.61 -7.50
N GLN A 36 0.36 5.26 -8.76
CA GLN A 36 1.20 4.32 -9.50
C GLN A 36 2.62 4.85 -9.70
N GLN A 37 2.78 6.13 -10.00
CA GLN A 37 4.09 6.77 -10.15
C GLN A 37 4.91 6.71 -8.87
N VAL A 38 4.32 6.96 -7.69
CA VAL A 38 5.00 6.84 -6.40
C VAL A 38 5.48 5.41 -6.16
N ILE A 39 4.64 4.41 -6.41
CA ILE A 39 5.01 3.01 -6.25
C ILE A 39 6.15 2.63 -7.21
N LEU A 40 6.05 3.03 -8.48
CA LEU A 40 7.08 2.75 -9.48
C LEU A 40 8.41 3.43 -9.16
N ASP A 41 8.38 4.67 -8.68
CA ASP A 41 9.56 5.41 -8.27
C ASP A 41 10.28 4.70 -7.12
N HIS A 42 9.58 4.37 -6.04
CA HIS A 42 10.13 3.62 -4.92
C HIS A 42 10.53 2.18 -5.24
N CYS A 43 9.94 1.58 -6.27
CA CYS A 43 10.35 0.28 -6.78
C CYS A 43 11.67 0.33 -7.55
N LYS A 44 11.83 1.34 -8.42
CA LYS A 44 13.03 1.52 -9.27
C LYS A 44 14.21 2.12 -8.50
N GLN A 45 13.91 3.05 -7.61
CA GLN A 45 14.89 3.76 -6.78
C GLN A 45 14.47 3.70 -5.31
N PRO A 46 14.58 2.51 -4.67
CA PRO A 46 14.17 2.37 -3.28
C PRO A 46 15.08 3.20 -2.37
N ARG A 47 14.49 3.90 -1.42
CA ARG A 47 15.19 4.70 -0.42
C ARG A 47 15.66 3.78 0.69
N ASN A 48 16.82 4.13 1.28
CA ASN A 48 17.42 3.37 2.37
C ASN A 48 17.61 1.87 2.03
N PHE A 49 17.94 1.55 0.78
CA PHE A 49 18.14 0.18 0.32
C PHE A 49 19.61 -0.21 0.47
N HIS A 50 20.01 -0.57 1.69
CA HIS A 50 21.37 -1.00 2.04
C HIS A 50 21.37 -1.80 3.34
N GLU A 51 22.44 -2.56 3.57
CA GLU A 51 22.69 -3.20 4.85
C GLU A 51 23.12 -2.17 5.91
N MET A 52 22.74 -2.44 7.15
CA MET A 52 23.14 -1.64 8.31
C MET A 52 23.79 -2.53 9.36
N PRO A 53 25.12 -2.80 9.28
CA PRO A 53 25.81 -3.71 10.18
C PRO A 53 25.74 -3.29 11.65
N ALA A 54 25.62 -1.98 11.92
CA ALA A 54 25.50 -1.43 13.27
C ALA A 54 24.03 -1.24 13.74
N ALA A 55 23.08 -1.89 13.08
CA ALA A 55 21.67 -1.82 13.48
C ALA A 55 21.47 -2.38 14.89
N THR A 56 20.64 -1.70 15.68
CA THR A 56 20.27 -2.15 17.03
C THR A 56 19.43 -3.43 16.99
N CYS A 57 18.56 -3.54 16.00
CA CYS A 57 17.75 -4.73 15.76
C CYS A 57 17.45 -4.91 14.26
N SER A 58 17.12 -6.13 13.88
CA SER A 58 16.75 -6.47 12.51
C SER A 58 15.78 -7.65 12.50
N ALA A 59 14.99 -7.77 11.46
CA ALA A 59 14.15 -8.94 11.23
C ALA A 59 14.07 -9.27 9.74
N GLN A 60 13.85 -10.56 9.46
CA GLN A 60 13.61 -11.04 8.10
C GLN A 60 12.11 -11.23 7.88
N GLY A 61 11.64 -10.85 6.71
CA GLY A 61 10.29 -11.10 6.25
C GLY A 61 10.28 -11.97 5.00
N ARG A 62 9.33 -12.90 4.93
CA ARG A 62 9.11 -13.79 3.79
C ARG A 62 7.65 -13.84 3.40
N ASN A 63 7.39 -13.69 2.10
CA ASN A 63 6.07 -13.94 1.51
C ASN A 63 6.19 -15.11 0.53
N PRO A 64 5.81 -16.32 0.93
CA PRO A 64 6.00 -17.51 0.10
C PRO A 64 5.09 -17.50 -1.15
N VAL A 65 3.99 -16.76 -1.13
CA VAL A 65 3.06 -16.66 -2.28
C VAL A 65 3.70 -15.94 -3.47
N CYS A 66 4.43 -14.84 -3.21
CA CYS A 66 5.08 -14.04 -4.26
C CYS A 66 6.59 -14.28 -4.34
N GLY A 67 7.18 -15.02 -3.40
CA GLY A 67 8.61 -15.21 -3.30
C GLY A 67 9.37 -13.99 -2.80
N ASP A 68 8.66 -12.98 -2.25
CA ASP A 68 9.30 -11.79 -1.70
C ASP A 68 10.09 -12.14 -0.44
N GLN A 69 11.29 -11.60 -0.32
CA GLN A 69 12.15 -11.72 0.85
C GLN A 69 12.79 -10.39 1.14
N LEU A 70 12.75 -9.96 2.38
CA LEU A 70 13.43 -8.74 2.81
C LEU A 70 14.03 -8.92 4.21
N LYS A 71 15.03 -8.09 4.49
CA LYS A 71 15.57 -7.90 5.83
C LYS A 71 15.49 -6.41 6.16
N LEU A 72 14.84 -6.10 7.26
CA LEU A 72 14.72 -4.76 7.80
C LEU A 72 15.74 -4.58 8.92
N PHE A 73 16.39 -3.42 8.92
CA PHE A 73 17.37 -3.01 9.93
C PHE A 73 16.88 -1.72 10.58
N LEU A 74 17.00 -1.63 11.89
CA LEU A 74 16.61 -0.45 12.67
C LEU A 74 17.74 -0.06 13.62
N THR A 75 18.00 1.23 13.71
CA THR A 75 18.81 1.81 14.76
C THR A 75 17.92 2.55 15.74
N LEU A 76 17.93 2.10 17.00
CA LEU A 76 17.12 2.67 18.08
C LEU A 76 18.02 3.49 19.03
N GLU A 77 17.51 4.61 19.46
CA GLU A 77 18.06 5.39 20.56
C GLU A 77 16.98 5.54 21.63
N GLY A 78 17.07 4.73 22.68
CA GLY A 78 15.98 4.56 23.62
C GLY A 78 14.75 3.98 22.92
N ASP A 79 13.67 4.73 22.91
CA ASP A 79 12.38 4.33 22.30
C ASP A 79 12.18 4.91 20.90
N VAL A 80 13.14 5.70 20.40
CA VAL A 80 13.03 6.40 19.12
C VAL A 80 13.82 5.68 18.04
N ILE A 81 13.20 5.50 16.87
CA ILE A 81 13.82 4.94 15.67
C ILE A 81 14.63 6.06 14.99
N LYS A 82 15.95 6.00 15.10
CA LYS A 82 16.85 7.00 14.52
C LYS A 82 17.08 6.76 13.05
N ASP A 83 17.23 5.52 12.66
CA ASP A 83 17.46 5.15 11.27
C ASP A 83 16.83 3.79 10.95
N ALA A 84 16.48 3.62 9.68
CA ALA A 84 15.90 2.41 9.15
C ALA A 84 16.40 2.18 7.73
N SER A 85 16.79 0.95 7.43
CA SER A 85 17.16 0.52 6.09
C SER A 85 16.67 -0.89 5.82
N PHE A 86 16.72 -1.32 4.57
CA PHE A 86 16.34 -2.68 4.23
C PHE A 86 17.14 -3.20 3.03
N THR A 87 17.19 -4.52 2.93
CA THR A 87 17.68 -5.24 1.75
C THR A 87 16.66 -6.32 1.38
N GLY A 88 16.74 -6.83 0.17
CA GLY A 88 15.90 -7.94 -0.24
C GLY A 88 15.55 -7.95 -1.71
N SER A 89 14.74 -8.93 -2.09
CA SER A 89 14.21 -9.12 -3.43
C SER A 89 12.71 -9.35 -3.37
N GLY A 90 11.99 -8.85 -4.36
CA GLY A 90 10.55 -8.99 -4.39
C GLY A 90 9.90 -8.14 -5.46
N CYS A 91 8.57 -8.20 -5.50
CA CYS A 91 7.77 -7.42 -6.43
C CYS A 91 7.84 -5.91 -6.15
N CYS A 92 7.39 -5.10 -7.11
CA CYS A 92 7.36 -3.64 -6.96
C CYS A 92 6.57 -3.17 -5.74
N ILE A 93 5.46 -3.83 -5.41
CA ILE A 93 4.64 -3.47 -4.24
C ILE A 93 5.43 -3.68 -2.95
N SER A 94 6.10 -4.83 -2.82
CA SER A 94 6.92 -5.14 -1.64
C SER A 94 8.08 -4.17 -1.46
N LYS A 95 8.83 -3.88 -2.55
CA LYS A 95 9.95 -2.92 -2.51
C LYS A 95 9.50 -1.50 -2.21
N ALA A 96 8.43 -1.03 -2.85
CA ALA A 96 7.91 0.31 -2.61
C ALA A 96 7.40 0.45 -1.18
N SER A 97 6.72 -0.57 -0.64
CA SER A 97 6.24 -0.56 0.73
C SER A 97 7.39 -0.48 1.74
N ALA A 98 8.44 -1.30 1.56
CA ALA A 98 9.63 -1.25 2.42
C ALA A 98 10.35 0.10 2.34
N SER A 99 10.48 0.66 1.14
CA SER A 99 11.09 1.97 0.92
C SER A 99 10.33 3.09 1.63
N LEU A 100 9.01 3.16 1.46
CA LEU A 100 8.15 4.16 2.11
C LEU A 100 8.09 3.96 3.63
N LEU A 101 8.11 2.71 4.10
CA LEU A 101 8.20 2.40 5.52
C LEU A 101 9.47 3.00 6.14
N THR A 102 10.64 2.78 5.55
CA THR A 102 11.90 3.29 6.10
C THR A 102 11.95 4.82 6.15
N GLU A 103 11.37 5.51 5.17
CA GLU A 103 11.23 6.98 5.22
C GLU A 103 10.29 7.43 6.34
N ASN A 104 9.20 6.69 6.55
CA ASN A 104 8.16 7.05 7.52
C ASN A 104 8.58 6.82 8.97
N LEU A 105 9.49 5.87 9.22
CA LEU A 105 9.89 5.47 10.58
C LEU A 105 10.87 6.42 11.25
N LYS A 106 11.69 7.15 10.49
CA LYS A 106 12.72 8.02 11.08
C LYS A 106 12.12 9.08 12.00
N GLY A 107 12.60 9.12 13.23
CA GLY A 107 12.15 10.03 14.26
C GLY A 107 10.90 9.60 15.03
N LYS A 108 10.28 8.47 14.68
CA LYS A 108 9.13 7.94 15.41
C LYS A 108 9.55 7.07 16.59
N THR A 109 8.72 7.10 17.62
CA THR A 109 8.81 6.16 18.73
C THR A 109 8.29 4.77 18.32
N ARG A 110 8.63 3.74 19.09
CA ARG A 110 8.09 2.38 18.90
C ARG A 110 6.55 2.38 18.88
N ALA A 111 5.92 3.08 19.82
CA ALA A 111 4.47 3.16 19.92
C ALA A 111 3.83 3.85 18.70
N GLU A 112 4.46 4.88 18.14
CA GLU A 112 4.00 5.52 16.91
C GLU A 112 4.18 4.62 15.69
N ALA A 113 5.26 3.84 15.63
CA ALA A 113 5.50 2.86 14.58
C ALA A 113 4.44 1.73 14.61
N GLU A 114 4.09 1.23 15.80
CA GLU A 114 3.01 0.24 15.99
C GLU A 114 1.66 0.79 15.54
N LYS A 115 1.29 2.01 15.95
CA LYS A 115 0.05 2.66 15.48
C LYS A 115 0.03 2.85 13.96
N THR A 116 1.18 3.19 13.37
CA THR A 116 1.29 3.33 11.92
C THR A 116 1.11 1.97 11.23
N PHE A 117 1.67 0.90 11.79
CA PHE A 117 1.46 -0.47 11.31
C PHE A 117 -0.03 -0.84 11.29
N GLU A 118 -0.76 -0.61 12.40
CA GLU A 118 -2.18 -0.92 12.47
C GLU A 118 -2.99 -0.18 11.41
N ARG A 119 -2.75 1.13 11.23
CA ARG A 119 -3.40 1.93 10.20
C ARG A 119 -3.12 1.42 8.79
N VAL A 120 -1.85 1.08 8.50
CA VAL A 120 -1.47 0.55 7.19
C VAL A 120 -2.09 -0.82 6.96
N ARG A 121 -2.10 -1.70 7.97
CA ARG A 121 -2.75 -3.01 7.89
C ARG A 121 -4.24 -2.86 7.56
N ASP A 122 -4.95 -2.03 8.29
CA ASP A 122 -6.37 -1.79 8.05
C ASP A 122 -6.61 -1.19 6.67
N MET A 123 -5.78 -0.23 6.26
CA MET A 123 -5.87 0.39 4.94
C MET A 123 -5.66 -0.61 3.81
N VAL A 124 -4.63 -1.45 3.86
CA VAL A 124 -4.33 -2.41 2.77
C VAL A 124 -5.31 -3.58 2.74
N THR A 125 -6.03 -3.85 3.83
CA THR A 125 -7.05 -4.91 3.91
C THR A 125 -8.45 -4.41 3.57
N THR A 126 -8.81 -3.20 3.96
CA THR A 126 -10.17 -2.65 3.79
C THR A 126 -10.27 -1.58 2.70
N GLY A 127 -9.16 -0.98 2.31
CA GLY A 127 -9.11 0.17 1.41
C GLY A 127 -9.44 1.51 2.08
N LYS A 128 -9.76 1.53 3.37
CA LYS A 128 -10.08 2.75 4.10
C LYS A 128 -8.81 3.43 4.60
N VAL A 129 -8.70 4.72 4.36
CA VAL A 129 -7.59 5.54 4.87
C VAL A 129 -8.09 6.28 6.10
N GLU A 130 -7.61 5.88 7.27
CA GLU A 130 -7.95 6.54 8.53
C GLU A 130 -6.75 7.32 9.08
N GLY A 131 -6.97 8.60 9.33
CA GLY A 131 -5.94 9.52 9.80
C GLY A 131 -4.92 9.88 8.72
N ASP A 132 -3.85 10.55 9.14
CA ASP A 132 -2.76 10.93 8.25
C ASP A 132 -1.76 9.77 8.13
N VAL A 133 -1.73 9.15 6.96
CA VAL A 133 -0.76 8.13 6.56
C VAL A 133 0.22 8.64 5.50
N GLY A 134 0.08 9.90 5.09
CA GLY A 134 0.95 10.54 4.10
C GLY A 134 1.03 9.74 2.79
N LYS A 135 2.25 9.60 2.27
CA LYS A 135 2.50 8.86 1.01
C LYS A 135 2.09 7.39 1.06
N LEU A 136 1.91 6.80 2.24
CA LEU A 136 1.48 5.40 2.38
C LEU A 136 0.07 5.16 1.83
N ALA A 137 -0.76 6.21 1.70
CA ALA A 137 -2.10 6.15 1.10
C ALA A 137 -2.12 5.50 -0.30
N VAL A 138 -0.99 5.51 -1.01
CA VAL A 138 -0.84 4.87 -2.33
C VAL A 138 -1.15 3.38 -2.32
N PHE A 139 -1.06 2.72 -1.14
CA PHE A 139 -1.36 1.31 -0.99
C PHE A 139 -2.83 1.01 -0.68
N ALA A 140 -3.68 2.01 -0.50
CA ALA A 140 -5.11 1.77 -0.22
C ALA A 140 -5.78 0.92 -1.31
N GLY A 141 -5.40 1.11 -2.57
CA GLY A 141 -5.95 0.35 -3.71
C GLY A 141 -5.59 -1.14 -3.73
N VAL A 142 -4.58 -1.59 -2.97
CA VAL A 142 -4.14 -3.00 -3.01
C VAL A 142 -5.14 -3.95 -2.35
N HIS A 143 -6.09 -3.45 -1.52
CA HIS A 143 -7.13 -4.26 -0.88
C HIS A 143 -7.95 -5.09 -1.89
N LYS A 144 -8.04 -4.63 -3.13
CA LYS A 144 -8.72 -5.34 -4.23
C LYS A 144 -7.99 -6.62 -4.68
N TYR A 145 -6.73 -6.79 -4.27
CA TYR A 145 -5.83 -7.85 -4.73
C TYR A 145 -5.19 -8.57 -3.52
N PRO A 146 -5.81 -9.62 -2.98
CA PRO A 146 -5.36 -10.29 -1.74
C PRO A 146 -3.88 -10.70 -1.76
N ALA A 147 -3.38 -11.20 -2.90
CA ALA A 147 -1.96 -11.55 -3.04
C ALA A 147 -1.04 -10.31 -2.89
N ARG A 148 -1.49 -9.13 -3.34
CA ARG A 148 -0.74 -7.87 -3.22
C ARG A 148 -0.81 -7.27 -1.83
N VAL A 149 -1.88 -7.52 -1.09
CA VAL A 149 -1.97 -7.16 0.33
C VAL A 149 -0.82 -7.79 1.10
N LYS A 150 -0.54 -9.08 0.90
CA LYS A 150 0.58 -9.79 1.52
C LYS A 150 1.95 -9.17 1.16
N CYS A 151 2.12 -8.72 -0.08
CA CYS A 151 3.34 -8.02 -0.50
C CYS A 151 3.48 -6.64 0.18
N ALA A 152 2.39 -5.88 0.26
CA ALA A 152 2.39 -4.54 0.84
C ALA A 152 2.66 -4.54 2.35
N ILE A 153 2.18 -5.56 3.07
CA ILE A 153 2.29 -5.62 4.53
C ILE A 153 3.58 -6.32 5.02
N LEU A 154 4.32 -7.02 4.15
CA LEU A 154 5.49 -7.82 4.53
C LEU A 154 6.54 -7.03 5.33
N ALA A 155 6.93 -5.84 4.86
CA ALA A 155 7.92 -5.00 5.53
C ALA A 155 7.43 -4.53 6.91
N TRP A 156 6.13 -4.35 7.07
CA TRP A 156 5.49 -3.95 8.32
C TRP A 156 5.48 -5.07 9.35
N HIS A 157 5.27 -6.32 8.92
CA HIS A 157 5.45 -7.48 9.80
C HIS A 157 6.91 -7.64 10.22
N ALA A 158 7.87 -7.42 9.31
CA ALA A 158 9.29 -7.41 9.66
C ALA A 158 9.62 -6.30 10.67
N LEU A 159 8.98 -5.11 10.57
CA LEU A 159 9.09 -4.06 11.57
C LEU A 159 8.66 -4.55 12.95
N MET A 160 7.50 -5.17 13.05
CA MET A 160 6.97 -5.67 14.32
C MET A 160 7.88 -6.76 14.91
N GLY A 161 8.38 -7.66 14.06
CA GLY A 161 9.36 -8.68 14.46
C GLY A 161 10.66 -8.07 15.00
N ALA A 162 11.20 -7.06 14.32
CA ALA A 162 12.40 -6.35 14.75
C ALA A 162 12.21 -5.63 16.10
N LEU A 163 11.08 -4.95 16.29
CA LEU A 163 10.76 -4.24 17.52
C LEU A 163 10.53 -5.18 18.72
N LYS A 164 10.06 -6.40 18.46
CA LYS A 164 9.86 -7.44 19.48
C LYS A 164 11.13 -8.28 19.75
N GLY A 165 12.17 -8.14 18.93
CA GLY A 165 13.40 -8.94 19.02
C GLY A 165 13.20 -10.40 18.62
N GLU A 166 12.33 -10.65 17.62
CA GLU A 166 12.08 -12.00 17.12
C GLU A 166 13.23 -12.46 16.20
N ASP A 167 13.87 -13.57 16.56
CA ASP A 167 14.98 -14.16 15.78
C ASP A 167 14.53 -14.96 14.55
N LYS A 168 13.25 -15.30 14.48
CA LYS A 168 12.69 -16.10 13.38
C LYS A 168 12.17 -15.20 12.25
N PRO A 169 12.30 -15.63 10.98
CA PRO A 169 11.69 -14.91 9.87
C PRO A 169 10.17 -14.79 10.05
N VAL A 170 9.66 -13.59 9.94
CA VAL A 170 8.22 -13.30 9.96
C VAL A 170 7.63 -13.66 8.61
N THR A 171 6.48 -14.32 8.60
CA THR A 171 5.79 -14.69 7.36
C THR A 171 4.41 -14.03 7.28
N THR A 172 3.96 -13.74 6.07
CA THR A 172 2.61 -13.19 5.83
C THR A 172 1.51 -14.24 5.88
N GLU A 173 1.84 -15.49 6.20
CA GLU A 173 0.87 -16.60 6.29
C GLU A 173 0.43 -16.91 7.72
N SER A 174 1.09 -16.36 8.73
CA SER A 174 0.78 -16.61 10.12
C SER A 174 -0.49 -15.93 10.66
N GLU A 175 -1.16 -15.12 9.87
CA GLU A 175 -2.40 -14.42 10.27
C GLU A 175 -3.70 -15.11 9.83
N GLN A 176 -3.66 -16.36 9.43
CA GLN A 176 -4.86 -17.15 9.12
C GLN A 176 -5.26 -18.05 10.31
N ASN A 177 -5.51 -17.42 11.48
CA ASN A 177 -6.20 -18.10 12.57
C ASN A 177 -7.11 -17.10 13.30
#